data_93e75e78c9682e467cf770ee6f9441c8
#
_entry.id   93e75e78c9682e467cf770ee6f9441c8
#
_cell.length_a   1.000
_cell.length_b   1.000
_cell.length_c   1.000
_cell.angle_alpha   90.00
_cell.angle_beta   90.00
_cell.angle_gamma   90.00
#
_symmetry.space_group_name_H-M   'P 1'
#
loop_
_entity.id
_entity.type
_entity.pdbx_description
1 polymer ?
#
loop_
_entity_poly.entity_id
_entity_poly.type
_entity_poly.pdbx_seq_one_letter_code
_entity_poly.pdbx_strand_id
1 'polypeptide(L)'
;IAEGLEKLRSRVLIFCYQLSHICSGKSHIQKSLAVWKPELERYTGLVQQIKAKSKERKTLVAEKKELPIYHVKRHKALAVRIAELTEDLEELRFEKALLLQKFEYAEDAGAEAFRKDIATMEACLKKLETREQKYSVELDKALTEYAELKAQAADFDPVELYKARQVIRPAQEKAAEQQLEDAMHEKPSLIMLLSAKQETSHLLGADAEERQARQLIMHRNQEQYRNSLSKRKRNDPER
;
A
#
# COMPACT_ATOMS: atom_id res chain seq x y z
N ILE A 1 34.53 -5.74 5.86
CA ILE A 1 33.58 -6.55 5.06
C ILE A 1 32.31 -6.84 5.85
N ALA A 2 32.37 -7.44 7.07
CA ALA A 2 31.20 -7.76 7.89
C ALA A 2 30.31 -6.53 8.13
N GLU A 3 30.89 -5.38 8.49
CA GLU A 3 30.18 -4.13 8.69
C GLU A 3 29.52 -3.64 7.40
N GLY A 4 30.22 -3.69 6.25
CA GLY A 4 29.68 -3.31 4.95
C GLY A 4 28.49 -4.17 4.55
N LEU A 5 28.56 -5.50 4.75
CA LEU A 5 27.46 -6.42 4.48
C LEU A 5 26.22 -6.12 5.35
N GLU A 6 26.40 -5.88 6.65
CA GLU A 6 25.27 -5.57 7.54
C GLU A 6 24.71 -4.16 7.29
N LYS A 7 25.53 -3.20 6.90
CA LYS A 7 25.07 -1.87 6.45
C LYS A 7 24.23 -1.94 5.18
N LEU A 8 24.65 -2.70 4.18
CA LEU A 8 23.89 -2.92 2.96
C LEU A 8 22.61 -3.71 3.22
N ARG A 9 22.66 -4.72 4.09
CA ARG A 9 21.47 -5.44 4.56
C ARG A 9 20.43 -4.47 5.16
N SER A 10 20.87 -3.55 6.00
CA SER A 10 20.00 -2.53 6.60
C SER A 10 19.40 -1.58 5.56
N ARG A 11 20.18 -1.20 4.53
CA ARG A 11 19.65 -0.41 3.40
C ARG A 11 18.58 -1.18 2.62
N VAL A 12 18.82 -2.45 2.32
CA VAL A 12 17.82 -3.32 1.66
C VAL A 12 16.56 -3.44 2.52
N LEU A 13 16.70 -3.60 3.84
CA LEU A 13 15.56 -3.63 4.77
C LEU A 13 14.73 -2.34 4.69
N ILE A 14 15.37 -1.19 4.69
CA ILE A 14 14.69 0.11 4.56
C ILE A 14 13.92 0.17 3.24
N PHE A 15 14.52 -0.24 2.12
CA PHE A 15 13.85 -0.21 0.81
C PHE A 15 12.69 -1.21 0.73
N CYS A 16 12.84 -2.43 1.22
CA CYS A 16 11.75 -3.42 1.30
C CYS A 16 10.57 -2.86 2.11
N TYR A 17 10.83 -2.25 3.26
CA TYR A 17 9.80 -1.63 4.08
C TYR A 17 9.08 -0.49 3.34
N GLN A 18 9.85 0.45 2.74
CA GLN A 18 9.30 1.59 2.00
C GLN A 18 8.45 1.14 0.80
N LEU A 19 8.93 0.16 0.03
CA LEU A 19 8.19 -0.39 -1.10
C LEU A 19 6.89 -1.07 -0.65
N SER A 20 6.93 -1.85 0.42
CA SER A 20 5.75 -2.50 1.00
C SER A 20 4.71 -1.47 1.46
N HIS A 21 5.16 -0.40 2.12
CA HIS A 21 4.30 0.70 2.54
C HIS A 21 3.67 1.44 1.35
N ILE A 22 4.44 1.71 0.29
CA ILE A 22 3.96 2.31 -0.95
C ILE A 22 2.92 1.42 -1.63
N CYS A 23 3.18 0.11 -1.74
CA CYS A 23 2.24 -0.84 -2.33
C CYS A 23 0.91 -0.88 -1.58
N SER A 24 0.95 -0.87 -0.24
CA SER A 24 -0.24 -0.79 0.61
C SER A 24 -1.02 0.51 0.37
N GLY A 25 -0.33 1.65 0.34
CA GLY A 25 -0.93 2.95 0.07
C GLY A 25 -1.56 3.03 -1.32
N LYS A 26 -0.87 2.54 -2.35
CA LYS A 26 -1.40 2.46 -3.73
C LYS A 26 -2.67 1.61 -3.79
N SER A 27 -2.64 0.43 -3.18
CA SER A 27 -3.81 -0.46 -3.13
C SER A 27 -5.02 0.20 -2.46
N HIS A 28 -4.80 0.93 -1.37
CA HIS A 28 -5.86 1.67 -0.69
C HIS A 28 -6.47 2.76 -1.59
N ILE A 29 -5.63 3.60 -2.21
CA ILE A 29 -6.09 4.67 -3.10
C ILE A 29 -6.82 4.09 -4.32
N GLN A 30 -6.30 3.02 -4.94
CA GLN A 30 -6.94 2.36 -6.08
C GLN A 30 -8.34 1.82 -5.73
N LYS A 31 -8.48 1.20 -4.56
CA LYS A 31 -9.79 0.75 -4.06
C LYS A 31 -10.76 1.92 -3.85
N SER A 32 -10.27 3.01 -3.29
CA SER A 32 -11.08 4.23 -3.12
C SER A 32 -11.52 4.80 -4.47
N LEU A 33 -10.61 4.95 -5.43
CA LEU A 33 -10.92 5.42 -6.77
C LEU A 33 -11.92 4.53 -7.51
N ALA A 34 -11.84 3.21 -7.31
CA ALA A 34 -12.79 2.24 -7.88
C ALA A 34 -14.22 2.44 -7.36
N VAL A 35 -14.40 3.00 -6.17
CA VAL A 35 -15.71 3.35 -5.60
C VAL A 35 -16.12 4.76 -6.03
N TRP A 36 -15.23 5.73 -5.96
CA TRP A 36 -15.56 7.14 -6.16
C TRP A 36 -15.87 7.49 -7.60
N LYS A 37 -15.18 6.91 -8.60
CA LYS A 37 -15.41 7.21 -10.03
C LYS A 37 -16.82 6.82 -10.49
N PRO A 38 -17.33 5.60 -10.27
CA PRO A 38 -18.69 5.23 -10.59
C PRO A 38 -19.75 6.10 -9.90
N GLU A 39 -19.51 6.49 -8.66
CA GLU A 39 -20.45 7.31 -7.90
C GLU A 39 -20.49 8.77 -8.41
N LEU A 40 -19.37 9.31 -8.92
CA LEU A 40 -19.38 10.58 -9.64
C LEU A 40 -20.20 10.49 -10.93
N GLU A 41 -20.09 9.40 -11.69
CA GLU A 41 -20.89 9.16 -12.89
C GLU A 41 -22.38 9.07 -12.54
N ARG A 42 -22.72 8.33 -11.48
CA ARG A 42 -24.09 8.24 -10.95
C ARG A 42 -24.62 9.61 -10.53
N TYR A 43 -23.84 10.39 -9.77
CA TYR A 43 -24.22 11.74 -9.38
C TYR A 43 -24.50 12.65 -10.58
N THR A 44 -23.62 12.62 -11.58
CA THR A 44 -23.79 13.41 -12.81
C THR A 44 -25.03 12.99 -13.58
N GLY A 45 -25.31 11.70 -13.65
CA GLY A 45 -26.54 11.16 -14.24
C GLY A 45 -27.80 11.63 -13.52
N LEU A 46 -27.83 11.58 -12.18
CA LEU A 46 -28.94 12.09 -11.37
C LEU A 46 -29.18 13.59 -11.61
N VAL A 47 -28.11 14.40 -11.64
CA VAL A 47 -28.22 15.84 -11.91
C VAL A 47 -28.78 16.12 -13.33
N GLN A 48 -28.37 15.35 -14.33
CA GLN A 48 -28.89 15.47 -15.69
C GLN A 48 -30.38 15.08 -15.75
N GLN A 49 -30.78 13.98 -15.13
CA GLN A 49 -32.18 13.55 -15.07
C GLN A 49 -33.07 14.57 -14.37
N ILE A 50 -32.62 15.11 -13.22
CA ILE A 50 -33.33 16.17 -12.48
C ILE A 50 -33.52 17.40 -13.38
N LYS A 51 -32.47 17.82 -14.12
CA LYS A 51 -32.59 18.97 -15.04
C LYS A 51 -33.57 18.70 -16.19
N ALA A 52 -33.50 17.52 -16.80
CA ALA A 52 -34.37 17.12 -17.89
C ALA A 52 -35.85 17.08 -17.45
N LYS A 53 -36.15 16.32 -16.37
CA LYS A 53 -37.52 16.22 -15.85
C LYS A 53 -38.03 17.55 -15.31
N SER A 54 -37.20 18.39 -14.72
CA SER A 54 -37.59 19.74 -14.28
C SER A 54 -37.95 20.63 -15.47
N LYS A 55 -37.24 20.53 -16.59
CA LYS A 55 -37.54 21.26 -17.83
C LYS A 55 -38.86 20.78 -18.42
N GLU A 56 -39.07 19.46 -18.55
CA GLU A 56 -40.31 18.85 -19.03
C GLU A 56 -41.51 19.30 -18.17
N ARG A 57 -41.38 19.19 -16.86
CA ARG A 57 -42.43 19.65 -15.94
C ARG A 57 -42.77 21.13 -16.10
N LYS A 58 -41.77 22.01 -16.27
CA LYS A 58 -41.99 23.46 -16.50
C LYS A 58 -42.76 23.70 -17.81
N THR A 59 -42.41 22.96 -18.87
CA THR A 59 -43.10 23.08 -20.18
C THR A 59 -44.55 22.64 -20.09
N LEU A 60 -44.84 21.49 -19.42
CA LEU A 60 -46.21 21.01 -19.24
C LEU A 60 -47.04 21.91 -18.34
N VAL A 61 -46.45 22.54 -17.33
CA VAL A 61 -47.12 23.51 -16.48
C VAL A 61 -47.48 24.78 -17.30
N ALA A 62 -46.59 25.26 -18.18
CA ALA A 62 -46.87 26.37 -19.06
C ALA A 62 -47.98 26.02 -20.05
N GLU A 63 -47.89 24.86 -20.72
CA GLU A 63 -48.96 24.37 -21.65
C GLU A 63 -50.30 24.28 -20.93
N LYS A 64 -50.34 23.76 -19.70
CA LYS A 64 -51.58 23.66 -18.93
C LYS A 64 -52.20 25.04 -18.63
N LYS A 65 -51.37 26.08 -18.41
CA LYS A 65 -51.85 27.46 -18.16
C LYS A 65 -52.44 28.12 -19.39
N GLU A 66 -51.88 27.85 -20.55
CA GLU A 66 -52.32 28.44 -21.84
C GLU A 66 -53.52 27.68 -22.43
N LEU A 67 -53.80 26.46 -21.98
CA LEU A 67 -54.86 25.63 -22.50
C LEU A 67 -56.24 26.16 -22.09
N PRO A 68 -57.18 26.34 -23.05
CA PRO A 68 -58.56 26.80 -22.76
C PRO A 68 -59.28 25.81 -21.80
N ILE A 69 -60.11 26.36 -20.92
CA ILE A 69 -60.80 25.62 -19.83
C ILE A 69 -61.69 24.47 -20.33
N TYR A 70 -62.25 24.60 -21.55
CA TYR A 70 -63.11 23.57 -22.12
C TYR A 70 -62.37 22.29 -22.57
N HIS A 71 -61.05 22.26 -22.62
CA HIS A 71 -60.27 21.04 -22.88
C HIS A 71 -60.04 20.17 -21.63
N VAL A 72 -61.13 19.84 -20.94
CA VAL A 72 -61.12 19.16 -19.64
C VAL A 72 -60.30 17.84 -19.65
N LYS A 73 -60.40 17.01 -20.69
CA LYS A 73 -59.65 15.76 -20.83
C LYS A 73 -58.12 16.00 -20.87
N ARG A 74 -57.69 17.02 -21.66
CA ARG A 74 -56.27 17.36 -21.78
C ARG A 74 -55.72 18.00 -20.48
N HIS A 75 -56.53 18.83 -19.82
CA HIS A 75 -56.19 19.37 -18.48
C HIS A 75 -55.93 18.26 -17.45
N LYS A 76 -56.80 17.21 -17.44
CA LYS A 76 -56.63 16.06 -16.56
C LYS A 76 -55.35 15.26 -16.87
N ALA A 77 -55.12 14.98 -18.17
CA ALA A 77 -53.92 14.24 -18.60
C ALA A 77 -52.63 15.02 -18.26
N LEU A 78 -52.57 16.32 -18.52
CA LEU A 78 -51.43 17.17 -18.13
C LEU A 78 -51.25 17.20 -16.60
N ALA A 79 -52.34 17.25 -15.82
CA ALA A 79 -52.26 17.23 -14.37
C ALA A 79 -51.65 15.92 -13.81
N VAL A 80 -52.06 14.78 -14.37
CA VAL A 80 -51.49 13.46 -13.99
C VAL A 80 -50.00 13.43 -14.34
N ARG A 81 -49.63 13.81 -15.58
CA ARG A 81 -48.22 13.79 -15.98
C ARG A 81 -47.32 14.74 -15.15
N ILE A 82 -47.85 15.92 -14.79
CA ILE A 82 -47.15 16.86 -13.90
C ILE A 82 -46.99 16.29 -12.51
N ALA A 83 -47.98 15.54 -11.99
CA ALA A 83 -47.88 14.87 -10.68
C ALA A 83 -46.82 13.78 -10.71
N GLU A 84 -46.84 12.88 -11.73
CA GLU A 84 -45.83 11.85 -11.92
C GLU A 84 -44.41 12.45 -11.97
N LEU A 85 -44.21 13.50 -12.80
CA LEU A 85 -42.89 14.14 -12.87
C LEU A 85 -42.48 14.83 -11.56
N THR A 86 -43.43 15.24 -10.74
CA THR A 86 -43.13 15.83 -9.43
C THR A 86 -42.63 14.75 -8.47
N GLU A 87 -43.31 13.60 -8.42
CA GLU A 87 -42.91 12.42 -7.62
C GLU A 87 -41.55 11.92 -8.06
N ASP A 88 -41.32 11.69 -9.35
CA ASP A 88 -40.04 11.32 -9.91
C ASP A 88 -38.89 12.30 -9.51
N LEU A 89 -39.18 13.61 -9.54
CA LEU A 89 -38.19 14.62 -9.13
C LEU A 89 -37.87 14.58 -7.64
N GLU A 90 -38.83 14.25 -6.79
CA GLU A 90 -38.62 14.09 -5.36
C GLU A 90 -37.75 12.87 -5.07
N GLU A 91 -38.04 11.74 -5.74
CA GLU A 91 -37.22 10.52 -5.65
C GLU A 91 -35.77 10.77 -6.08
N LEU A 92 -35.56 11.38 -7.27
CA LEU A 92 -34.22 11.66 -7.76
C LEU A 92 -33.43 12.64 -6.88
N ARG A 93 -34.12 13.61 -6.26
CA ARG A 93 -33.50 14.52 -5.29
C ARG A 93 -33.12 13.82 -4.02
N PHE A 94 -33.97 12.90 -3.54
CA PHE A 94 -33.67 12.08 -2.39
C PHE A 94 -32.48 11.16 -2.62
N GLU A 95 -32.43 10.48 -3.78
CA GLU A 95 -31.25 9.68 -4.16
C GLU A 95 -29.96 10.50 -4.22
N LYS A 96 -30.05 11.72 -4.80
CA LYS A 96 -28.92 12.65 -4.84
C LYS A 96 -28.47 13.03 -3.43
N ALA A 97 -29.39 13.31 -2.51
CA ALA A 97 -29.08 13.67 -1.13
C ALA A 97 -28.41 12.50 -0.38
N LEU A 98 -28.93 11.27 -0.54
CA LEU A 98 -28.32 10.07 0.05
C LEU A 98 -26.89 9.85 -0.45
N LEU A 99 -26.64 10.10 -1.74
CA LEU A 99 -25.31 9.95 -2.33
C LEU A 99 -24.34 11.00 -1.76
N LEU A 100 -24.75 12.25 -1.60
CA LEU A 100 -23.93 13.27 -0.95
C LEU A 100 -23.66 12.95 0.52
N GLN A 101 -24.65 12.46 1.25
CA GLN A 101 -24.50 12.03 2.63
C GLN A 101 -23.52 10.86 2.78
N LYS A 102 -23.56 9.89 1.87
CA LYS A 102 -22.64 8.73 1.84
C LYS A 102 -21.17 9.17 1.80
N PHE A 103 -20.86 10.27 1.14
CA PHE A 103 -19.51 10.82 0.99
C PHE A 103 -19.25 12.03 1.92
N GLU A 104 -20.14 12.27 2.87
CA GLU A 104 -20.03 13.37 3.83
C GLU A 104 -19.94 14.76 3.18
N TYR A 105 -20.54 14.93 1.98
CA TYR A 105 -20.62 16.22 1.33
C TYR A 105 -21.84 17.02 1.81
N ALA A 106 -21.70 18.35 1.79
CA ALA A 106 -22.82 19.26 2.03
C ALA A 106 -23.92 19.07 0.95
N GLU A 107 -25.19 19.35 1.30
CA GLU A 107 -26.34 19.15 0.40
C GLU A 107 -26.26 19.98 -0.90
N ASP A 108 -25.59 21.13 -0.86
CA ASP A 108 -25.35 22.02 -1.98
C ASP A 108 -24.08 21.66 -2.78
N ALA A 109 -23.30 20.69 -2.31
CA ALA A 109 -22.10 20.26 -3.02
C ALA A 109 -22.41 19.75 -4.41
N GLY A 110 -21.60 20.19 -5.36
CA GLY A 110 -21.73 19.81 -6.78
C GLY A 110 -20.76 18.69 -7.16
N ALA A 111 -20.86 18.25 -8.42
CA ALA A 111 -19.91 17.30 -9.00
C ALA A 111 -18.44 17.73 -8.87
N GLU A 112 -18.19 19.03 -8.66
CA GLU A 112 -16.85 19.58 -8.51
C GLU A 112 -16.14 19.09 -7.25
N ALA A 113 -16.87 18.88 -6.14
CA ALA A 113 -16.32 18.30 -4.92
C ALA A 113 -15.77 16.88 -5.18
N PHE A 114 -16.57 16.01 -5.82
CA PHE A 114 -16.12 14.67 -6.21
C PHE A 114 -14.90 14.70 -7.13
N ARG A 115 -14.88 15.59 -8.14
CA ARG A 115 -13.77 15.72 -9.08
C ARG A 115 -12.49 16.15 -8.38
N LYS A 116 -12.58 17.08 -7.43
CA LYS A 116 -11.44 17.57 -6.66
C LYS A 116 -10.83 16.45 -5.83
N ASP A 117 -11.66 15.65 -5.15
CA ASP A 117 -11.19 14.56 -4.31
C ASP A 117 -10.59 13.42 -5.14
N ILE A 118 -11.24 13.06 -6.26
CA ILE A 118 -10.69 12.10 -7.22
C ILE A 118 -9.35 12.59 -7.78
N ALA A 119 -9.22 13.84 -8.19
CA ALA A 119 -7.98 14.41 -8.71
C ALA A 119 -6.88 14.41 -7.63
N THR A 120 -7.24 14.66 -6.37
CA THR A 120 -6.31 14.58 -5.23
C THR A 120 -5.79 13.15 -5.03
N MET A 121 -6.68 12.16 -5.07
CA MET A 121 -6.32 10.74 -4.99
C MET A 121 -5.43 10.31 -6.16
N GLU A 122 -5.74 10.72 -7.40
CA GLU A 122 -4.93 10.42 -8.59
C GLU A 122 -3.55 11.07 -8.51
N ALA A 123 -3.47 12.32 -8.04
CA ALA A 123 -2.19 12.99 -7.83
C ALA A 123 -1.35 12.30 -6.76
N CYS A 124 -1.99 11.81 -5.68
CA CYS A 124 -1.34 11.03 -4.64
C CYS A 124 -0.80 9.69 -5.18
N LEU A 125 -1.62 8.99 -5.98
CA LEU A 125 -1.22 7.73 -6.63
C LEU A 125 0.03 7.93 -7.51
N LYS A 126 0.03 8.96 -8.33
CA LYS A 126 1.18 9.31 -9.18
C LYS A 126 2.45 9.62 -8.39
N LYS A 127 2.33 10.29 -7.24
CA LYS A 127 3.47 10.53 -6.34
C LYS A 127 4.00 9.23 -5.76
N LEU A 128 3.12 8.30 -5.38
CA LEU A 128 3.52 6.98 -4.87
C LEU A 128 4.22 6.15 -5.95
N GLU A 129 3.74 6.16 -7.19
CA GLU A 129 4.38 5.50 -8.33
C GLU A 129 5.80 6.02 -8.60
N THR A 130 5.98 7.33 -8.55
CA THR A 130 7.30 7.96 -8.69
C THR A 130 8.26 7.53 -7.57
N ARG A 131 7.77 7.45 -6.33
CA ARG A 131 8.56 6.98 -5.18
C ARG A 131 8.90 5.50 -5.30
N GLU A 132 7.94 4.67 -5.71
CA GLU A 132 8.14 3.24 -5.95
C GLU A 132 9.29 3.00 -6.93
N GLN A 133 9.26 3.68 -8.07
CA GLN A 133 10.30 3.57 -9.07
C GLN A 133 11.67 3.99 -8.54
N LYS A 134 11.73 5.09 -7.77
CA LYS A 134 12.97 5.52 -7.13
C LYS A 134 13.53 4.46 -6.17
N TYR A 135 12.69 3.96 -5.25
CA TYR A 135 13.15 2.97 -4.28
C TYR A 135 13.47 1.61 -4.91
N SER A 136 12.79 1.22 -5.99
CA SER A 136 13.14 0.01 -6.76
C SER A 136 14.56 0.11 -7.35
N VAL A 137 14.89 1.24 -7.98
CA VAL A 137 16.23 1.47 -8.51
C VAL A 137 17.31 1.46 -7.43
N GLU A 138 17.03 2.08 -6.27
CA GLU A 138 17.98 2.10 -5.15
C GLU A 138 18.12 0.70 -4.50
N LEU A 139 17.05 -0.08 -4.47
CA LEU A 139 17.08 -1.48 -4.03
C LEU A 139 17.99 -2.32 -4.95
N ASP A 140 17.81 -2.21 -6.27
CA ASP A 140 18.61 -2.94 -7.25
C ASP A 140 20.11 -2.59 -7.12
N LYS A 141 20.44 -1.32 -6.91
CA LYS A 141 21.82 -0.89 -6.63
C LYS A 141 22.36 -1.52 -5.35
N ALA A 142 21.59 -1.47 -4.26
CA ALA A 142 22.00 -2.04 -2.99
C ALA A 142 22.21 -3.57 -3.06
N LEU A 143 21.38 -4.27 -3.84
CA LEU A 143 21.54 -5.71 -4.10
C LEU A 143 22.80 -6.01 -4.91
N THR A 144 23.12 -5.19 -5.91
CA THR A 144 24.36 -5.32 -6.70
C THR A 144 25.58 -5.08 -5.82
N GLU A 145 25.60 -3.98 -5.05
CA GLU A 145 26.68 -3.68 -4.10
C GLU A 145 26.88 -4.81 -3.08
N TYR A 146 25.77 -5.39 -2.60
CA TYR A 146 25.82 -6.51 -1.66
C TYR A 146 26.41 -7.76 -2.30
N ALA A 147 26.04 -8.09 -3.54
CA ALA A 147 26.57 -9.22 -4.26
C ALA A 147 28.09 -9.09 -4.53
N GLU A 148 28.54 -7.88 -4.90
CA GLU A 148 29.96 -7.58 -5.06
C GLU A 148 30.75 -7.74 -3.76
N LEU A 149 30.23 -7.18 -2.67
CA LEU A 149 30.88 -7.27 -1.36
C LEU A 149 30.88 -8.71 -0.82
N LYS A 150 29.82 -9.47 -1.14
CA LYS A 150 29.72 -10.89 -0.83
C LYS A 150 30.75 -11.73 -1.59
N ALA A 151 30.99 -11.40 -2.87
CA ALA A 151 32.04 -12.06 -3.64
C ALA A 151 33.43 -11.83 -3.04
N GLN A 152 33.72 -10.59 -2.58
CA GLN A 152 34.95 -10.29 -1.83
C GLN A 152 35.02 -11.01 -0.47
N ALA A 153 33.87 -11.28 0.13
CA ALA A 153 33.80 -12.00 1.41
C ALA A 153 34.09 -13.50 1.29
N ALA A 154 34.10 -14.05 0.08
CA ALA A 154 34.37 -15.48 -0.17
C ALA A 154 35.80 -15.91 0.26
N ASP A 155 36.74 -14.97 0.33
CA ASP A 155 38.12 -15.21 0.76
C ASP A 155 38.27 -15.35 2.30
N PHE A 156 37.20 -15.08 3.07
CA PHE A 156 37.21 -15.12 4.51
C PHE A 156 36.58 -16.41 5.06
N ASP A 157 37.02 -16.82 6.27
CA ASP A 157 36.38 -17.95 6.94
C ASP A 157 34.88 -17.66 7.18
N PRO A 158 33.97 -18.50 6.64
CA PRO A 158 32.53 -18.26 6.76
C PRO A 158 32.02 -18.26 8.21
N VAL A 159 32.68 -18.99 9.10
CA VAL A 159 32.31 -19.04 10.53
C VAL A 159 32.69 -17.75 11.25
N GLU A 160 33.88 -17.22 10.98
CA GLU A 160 34.33 -15.95 11.55
C GLU A 160 33.52 -14.78 11.03
N LEU A 161 33.27 -14.75 9.71
CA LEU A 161 32.42 -13.75 9.07
C LEU A 161 31.01 -13.77 9.65
N TYR A 162 30.42 -14.95 9.82
CA TYR A 162 29.09 -15.10 10.43
C TYR A 162 29.06 -14.56 11.86
N LYS A 163 30.04 -14.92 12.70
CA LYS A 163 30.13 -14.43 14.09
C LYS A 163 30.27 -12.91 14.14
N ALA A 164 31.13 -12.33 13.30
CA ALA A 164 31.31 -10.87 13.22
C ALA A 164 30.00 -10.17 12.81
N ARG A 165 29.29 -10.70 11.82
CA ARG A 165 27.99 -10.18 11.37
C ARG A 165 26.94 -10.22 12.47
N GLN A 166 26.87 -11.31 13.26
CA GLN A 166 25.91 -11.43 14.36
C GLN A 166 26.11 -10.40 15.48
N VAL A 167 27.35 -9.95 15.70
CA VAL A 167 27.66 -8.90 16.69
C VAL A 167 27.22 -7.52 16.17
N ILE A 168 27.41 -7.26 14.88
CA ILE A 168 27.14 -5.94 14.27
C ILE A 168 25.65 -5.75 13.94
N ARG A 169 24.98 -6.81 13.53
CA ARG A 169 23.59 -6.80 13.02
C ARG A 169 22.58 -6.07 13.91
N PRO A 170 22.51 -6.30 15.24
CA PRO A 170 21.50 -5.64 16.09
C PRO A 170 21.63 -4.12 16.10
N ALA A 171 22.85 -3.59 16.06
CA ALA A 171 23.10 -2.16 16.02
C ALA A 171 22.67 -1.55 14.68
N GLN A 172 22.95 -2.24 13.57
CA GLN A 172 22.57 -1.80 12.23
C GLN A 172 21.06 -1.89 12.01
N GLU A 173 20.39 -2.92 12.52
CA GLU A 173 18.93 -3.04 12.44
C GLU A 173 18.24 -1.93 13.25
N LYS A 174 18.73 -1.64 14.46
CA LYS A 174 18.20 -0.54 15.27
C LYS A 174 18.38 0.81 14.58
N ALA A 175 19.53 1.05 13.97
CA ALA A 175 19.78 2.27 13.20
C ALA A 175 18.84 2.37 11.96
N ALA A 176 18.55 1.26 11.30
CA ALA A 176 17.59 1.21 10.19
C ALA A 176 16.16 1.51 10.66
N GLU A 177 15.73 0.94 11.78
CA GLU A 177 14.42 1.21 12.39
C GLU A 177 14.27 2.69 12.75
N GLN A 178 15.31 3.29 13.33
CA GLN A 178 15.33 4.73 13.64
C GLN A 178 15.23 5.59 12.36
N GLN A 179 15.95 5.25 11.30
CA GLN A 179 15.85 5.95 10.03
C GLN A 179 14.45 5.87 9.41
N LEU A 180 13.77 4.74 9.55
CA LEU A 180 12.38 4.59 9.12
C LEU A 180 11.43 5.46 9.96
N GLU A 181 11.59 5.47 11.28
CA GLU A 181 10.80 6.31 12.20
C GLU A 181 10.98 7.79 11.85
N ASP A 182 12.21 8.25 11.68
CA ASP A 182 12.53 9.64 11.31
C ASP A 182 11.94 10.04 9.95
N ALA A 183 11.96 9.13 8.97
CA ALA A 183 11.45 9.38 7.63
C ALA A 183 9.92 9.40 7.55
N MET A 184 9.24 8.70 8.43
CA MET A 184 7.78 8.54 8.42
C MET A 184 7.09 9.40 9.48
N HIS A 185 7.83 9.95 10.44
CA HIS A 185 7.33 10.65 11.63
C HIS A 185 6.39 9.78 12.51
N GLU A 186 6.40 8.49 12.31
CA GLU A 186 5.61 7.49 13.03
C GLU A 186 6.46 6.23 13.21
N LYS A 187 6.17 5.47 14.26
CA LYS A 187 6.84 4.18 14.47
C LYS A 187 6.50 3.20 13.33
N PRO A 188 7.49 2.50 12.78
CA PRO A 188 7.26 1.48 11.78
C PRO A 188 6.28 0.41 12.29
N SER A 189 5.33 0.01 11.46
CA SER A 189 4.42 -1.09 11.77
C SER A 189 5.22 -2.38 11.99
N LEU A 190 5.04 -3.02 13.14
CA LEU A 190 5.76 -4.25 13.51
C LEU A 190 5.54 -5.36 12.46
N ILE A 191 4.31 -5.53 11.99
CA ILE A 191 3.97 -6.56 10.99
C ILE A 191 4.70 -6.31 9.68
N MET A 192 4.69 -5.06 9.20
CA MET A 192 5.39 -4.69 7.97
C MET A 192 6.91 -4.78 8.12
N LEU A 193 7.45 -4.47 9.30
CA LEU A 193 8.87 -4.59 9.58
C LEU A 193 9.32 -6.06 9.57
N LEU A 194 8.56 -6.96 10.17
CA LEU A 194 8.84 -8.40 10.14
C LEU A 194 8.77 -8.96 8.71
N SER A 195 7.76 -8.56 7.93
CA SER A 195 7.65 -8.93 6.53
C SER A 195 8.85 -8.42 5.71
N ALA A 196 9.23 -7.16 5.88
CA ALA A 196 10.40 -6.59 5.21
C ALA A 196 11.72 -7.28 5.63
N LYS A 197 11.88 -7.68 6.90
CA LYS A 197 13.04 -8.47 7.36
C LYS A 197 13.09 -9.84 6.66
N GLN A 198 11.95 -10.50 6.51
CA GLN A 198 11.85 -11.78 5.81
C GLN A 198 12.19 -11.63 4.31
N GLU A 199 11.64 -10.65 3.65
CA GLU A 199 11.93 -10.34 2.25
C GLU A 199 13.41 -9.99 2.05
N THR A 200 13.99 -9.17 2.92
CA THR A 200 15.42 -8.85 2.92
C THR A 200 16.27 -10.11 3.01
N SER A 201 15.94 -11.02 3.94
CA SER A 201 16.68 -12.29 4.07
C SER A 201 16.59 -13.15 2.83
N HIS A 202 15.41 -13.20 2.20
CA HIS A 202 15.20 -13.93 0.96
C HIS A 202 16.01 -13.34 -0.20
N LEU A 203 15.91 -12.02 -0.44
CA LEU A 203 16.62 -11.31 -1.52
C LEU A 203 18.15 -11.44 -1.41
N LEU A 204 18.68 -11.43 -0.20
CA LEU A 204 20.12 -11.55 0.05
C LEU A 204 20.61 -13.01 0.13
N GLY A 205 19.72 -14.00 0.11
CA GLY A 205 20.06 -15.42 0.29
C GLY A 205 20.63 -15.73 1.68
N ALA A 206 20.38 -14.86 2.66
CA ALA A 206 20.97 -14.93 4.01
C ALA A 206 20.60 -16.20 4.76
N ASP A 207 19.41 -16.75 4.56
CA ASP A 207 18.94 -17.97 5.23
C ASP A 207 19.75 -19.22 4.85
N ALA A 208 20.20 -19.27 3.60
CA ALA A 208 21.06 -20.38 3.12
C ALA A 208 22.47 -20.30 3.72
N GLU A 209 23.04 -19.09 3.75
CA GLU A 209 24.35 -18.83 4.34
C GLU A 209 24.39 -19.07 5.83
N GLU A 210 23.37 -18.60 6.55
CA GLU A 210 23.25 -18.84 7.98
C GLU A 210 23.11 -20.33 8.31
N ARG A 211 22.35 -21.08 7.53
CA ARG A 211 22.26 -22.55 7.68
C ARG A 211 23.60 -23.22 7.46
N GLN A 212 24.31 -22.84 6.40
CA GLN A 212 25.63 -23.36 6.10
C GLN A 212 26.64 -23.03 7.21
N ALA A 213 26.70 -21.79 7.68
CA ALA A 213 27.58 -21.37 8.75
C ALA A 213 27.29 -22.14 10.06
N ARG A 214 26.02 -22.32 10.43
CA ARG A 214 25.60 -23.11 11.60
C ARG A 214 26.01 -24.59 11.49
N GLN A 215 25.88 -25.19 10.31
CA GLN A 215 26.33 -26.55 10.06
C GLN A 215 27.84 -26.69 10.24
N LEU A 216 28.64 -25.76 9.71
CA LEU A 216 30.09 -25.71 9.88
C LEU A 216 30.49 -25.55 11.35
N ILE A 217 29.79 -24.71 12.12
CA ILE A 217 30.01 -24.55 13.55
C ILE A 217 29.76 -25.88 14.30
N MET A 218 28.64 -26.54 14.01
CA MET A 218 28.32 -27.83 14.63
C MET A 218 29.36 -28.89 14.29
N HIS A 219 29.82 -28.98 13.07
CA HIS A 219 30.86 -29.91 12.64
C HIS A 219 32.18 -29.64 13.35
N ARG A 220 32.66 -28.39 13.43
CA ARG A 220 33.87 -28.00 14.16
C ARG A 220 33.78 -28.33 15.64
N ASN A 221 32.63 -28.08 16.28
CA ASN A 221 32.43 -28.43 17.69
C ASN A 221 32.46 -29.95 17.91
N GLN A 222 31.90 -30.76 17.01
CA GLN A 222 31.96 -32.21 17.10
C GLN A 222 33.39 -32.74 16.94
N GLU A 223 34.17 -32.19 16.00
CA GLU A 223 35.57 -32.53 15.82
C GLU A 223 36.42 -32.18 17.07
N GLN A 224 36.22 -30.98 17.60
CA GLN A 224 36.90 -30.58 18.84
C GLN A 224 36.59 -31.52 20.02
N TYR A 225 35.32 -31.92 20.13
CA TYR A 225 34.89 -32.88 21.16
C TYR A 225 35.55 -34.26 20.97
N ARG A 226 35.57 -34.79 19.73
CA ARG A 226 36.24 -36.06 19.39
C ARG A 226 37.75 -36.01 19.70
N ASN A 227 38.39 -34.88 19.33
CA ASN A 227 39.81 -34.68 19.57
C ASN A 227 40.13 -34.57 21.07
N SER A 228 39.25 -33.95 21.85
CA SER A 228 39.40 -33.87 23.32
C SER A 228 39.27 -35.24 24.00
N LEU A 229 38.34 -36.08 23.51
CA LEU A 229 38.18 -37.45 24.00
C LEU A 229 39.38 -38.33 23.63
N SER A 230 39.94 -38.19 22.44
CA SER A 230 41.13 -38.94 22.02
C SER A 230 42.39 -38.54 22.80
N LYS A 231 42.53 -37.24 23.14
CA LYS A 231 43.63 -36.78 24.04
C LYS A 231 43.46 -37.28 25.44
N ARG A 232 42.26 -37.33 26.02
CA ARG A 232 42.01 -37.91 27.35
C ARG A 232 42.37 -39.40 27.41
N LYS A 233 42.02 -40.21 26.38
CA LYS A 233 42.37 -41.61 26.28
C LYS A 233 43.88 -41.87 26.17
N ARG A 234 44.67 -40.92 25.62
CA ARG A 234 46.14 -41.05 25.53
C ARG A 234 46.86 -40.65 26.81
N ASN A 235 46.24 -39.83 27.65
CA ASN A 235 46.84 -39.35 28.90
C ASN A 235 46.35 -40.13 30.13
N ASP A 236 45.61 -41.24 29.94
CA ASP A 236 45.20 -42.14 31.04
C ASP A 236 46.20 -43.29 31.07
N PRO A 237 47.18 -43.29 32.03
CA PRO A 237 48.26 -44.30 32.09
C PRO A 237 47.84 -45.62 32.71
N GLU A 238 46.54 -45.75 33.08
CA GLU A 238 46.04 -46.99 33.71
C GLU A 238 44.94 -47.66 32.89
N ARG A 239 45.35 -48.30 31.77
CA ARG A 239 44.65 -49.45 31.21
C ARG A 239 45.52 -50.19 30.21
#